data_68eeffb48beeb39ef86d941cb4dd21e6
#
_entry.id   68eeffb48beeb39ef86d941cb4dd21e6
#
_cell.length_a   1.000
_cell.length_b   1.000
_cell.length_c   1.000
_cell.angle_alpha   90.00
_cell.angle_beta   90.00
_cell.angle_gamma   90.00
#
_symmetry.space_group_name_H-M   'P 1'
#
loop_
_entity.id
_entity.type
_entity.pdbx_description
1 polymer ?
#
loop_
_entity_poly.entity_id
_entity_poly.type
_entity_poly.pdbx_seq_one_letter_code
_entity_poly.pdbx_strand_id
1 'polypeptide(L)'
;FDALRFINSAGAWSPDGRRFAFITFADGRNEINTFNVQTGEIRTRTAVENVGAIHNLAWSPDGQSIAFSGLEGGLSDLYVYDLDQKNVRQLTNDRYAALQPTWSPDGETLAFTTDRGRDGTNFETLEYGEERIGLIDVESGEIRTIRPFSTGMQHNPQFSPDGRSIYFVADQDGFKDVYRYDLDEEATYRVTELKTGVSGITALSPALSVARRSGRMMFSVFSNGGYSIVGLSPEETKGERMTPKEEDPNTAALLPPVQPKGDGLVGSYLEDPTTGLTDMDSTQTTKASNRLRLDRIVPPSVGASVGGPVGTQVAGGIGFMFSDILGHRNLSVFVQA
;
A
#
# COMPACT_ATOMS: atom_id res chain seq x y z
N PHE A 1 -11.30 -20.32 -2.62
CA PHE A 1 -10.72 -18.97 -2.44
C PHE A 1 -9.23 -19.14 -2.21
N ASP A 2 -8.42 -18.98 -3.26
CA ASP A 2 -7.00 -19.30 -3.17
C ASP A 2 -6.14 -18.24 -2.48
N ALA A 3 -6.57 -17.03 -2.34
CA ALA A 3 -6.00 -16.03 -1.41
C ALA A 3 -6.81 -14.73 -1.45
N LEU A 4 -7.08 -14.20 -0.31
CA LEU A 4 -7.62 -12.87 -0.14
C LEU A 4 -6.49 -11.85 -0.42
N ARG A 5 -6.38 -11.39 -1.66
CA ARG A 5 -5.43 -10.32 -2.05
C ARG A 5 -6.00 -8.91 -1.86
N PHE A 6 -7.07 -8.78 -1.09
CA PHE A 6 -7.75 -7.51 -0.84
C PHE A 6 -6.93 -6.50 -0.03
N ILE A 7 -5.85 -6.92 0.60
CA ILE A 7 -5.02 -6.03 1.42
C ILE A 7 -4.39 -4.92 0.58
N ASN A 8 -4.00 -5.22 -0.66
CA ASN A 8 -3.36 -4.27 -1.57
C ASN A 8 -4.35 -3.64 -2.58
N SER A 9 -5.59 -4.09 -2.60
CA SER A 9 -6.60 -3.59 -3.53
C SER A 9 -7.89 -3.31 -2.79
N ALA A 10 -8.18 -2.02 -2.59
CA ALA A 10 -9.49 -1.63 -2.14
C ALA A 10 -10.49 -1.82 -3.28
N GLY A 11 -11.70 -2.23 -2.94
CA GLY A 11 -12.80 -2.16 -3.88
C GLY A 11 -13.25 -0.71 -4.11
N ALA A 12 -14.10 -0.51 -5.11
CA ALA A 12 -14.59 0.80 -5.49
C ALA A 12 -16.13 0.84 -5.55
N TRP A 13 -16.70 1.93 -5.08
CA TRP A 13 -18.13 2.19 -5.18
C TRP A 13 -18.49 2.82 -6.52
N SER A 14 -19.58 2.37 -7.13
CA SER A 14 -20.16 3.05 -8.29
C SER A 14 -20.64 4.46 -7.91
N PRO A 15 -20.70 5.41 -8.88
CA PRO A 15 -21.09 6.80 -8.60
C PRO A 15 -22.47 6.96 -8.00
N ASP A 16 -23.39 6.03 -8.27
CA ASP A 16 -24.74 5.98 -7.73
C ASP A 16 -24.83 5.31 -6.34
N GLY A 17 -23.72 4.73 -5.86
CA GLY A 17 -23.65 4.03 -4.57
C GLY A 17 -24.39 2.69 -4.52
N ARG A 18 -24.83 2.15 -5.67
CA ARG A 18 -25.61 0.91 -5.72
C ARG A 18 -24.78 -0.33 -5.99
N ARG A 19 -23.60 -0.17 -6.59
CA ARG A 19 -22.71 -1.26 -6.93
C ARG A 19 -21.36 -1.07 -6.24
N PHE A 20 -20.73 -2.19 -5.92
CA PHE A 20 -19.37 -2.23 -5.40
C PHE A 20 -18.54 -3.16 -6.28
N ALA A 21 -17.41 -2.67 -6.77
CA ALA A 21 -16.46 -3.46 -7.55
C ALA A 21 -15.35 -3.97 -6.65
N PHE A 22 -14.93 -5.20 -6.86
CA PHE A 22 -13.83 -5.83 -6.12
C PHE A 22 -13.14 -6.88 -6.98
N ILE A 23 -11.95 -7.27 -6.58
CA ILE A 23 -11.11 -8.22 -7.29
C ILE A 23 -11.14 -9.55 -6.57
N THR A 24 -11.27 -10.61 -7.35
CA THR A 24 -11.07 -11.99 -6.88
C THR A 24 -10.01 -12.68 -7.73
N PHE A 25 -9.36 -13.66 -7.14
CA PHE A 25 -8.51 -14.59 -7.87
C PHE A 25 -9.21 -15.95 -7.86
N ALA A 26 -9.60 -16.43 -9.02
CA ALA A 26 -10.29 -17.68 -9.20
C ALA A 26 -9.79 -18.39 -10.45
N ASP A 27 -9.64 -19.71 -10.39
CA ASP A 27 -9.21 -20.55 -11.52
C ASP A 27 -7.91 -20.07 -12.20
N GLY A 28 -6.97 -19.53 -11.39
CA GLY A 28 -5.68 -19.05 -11.88
C GLY A 28 -5.73 -17.67 -12.55
N ARG A 29 -6.84 -16.93 -12.47
CA ARG A 29 -7.04 -15.64 -13.12
C ARG A 29 -7.56 -14.58 -12.15
N ASN A 30 -7.23 -13.32 -12.42
CA ASN A 30 -7.84 -12.20 -11.75
C ASN A 30 -9.19 -11.88 -12.39
N GLU A 31 -10.19 -11.64 -11.57
CA GLU A 31 -11.52 -11.28 -12.00
C GLU A 31 -11.96 -9.97 -11.35
N ILE A 32 -12.50 -9.07 -12.16
CA ILE A 32 -13.24 -7.89 -11.67
C ILE A 32 -14.69 -8.30 -11.47
N ASN A 33 -15.17 -8.18 -10.26
CA ASN A 33 -16.54 -8.50 -9.89
C ASN A 33 -17.28 -7.21 -9.53
N THR A 34 -18.56 -7.13 -9.91
CA THR A 34 -19.45 -6.07 -9.45
C THR A 34 -20.60 -6.67 -8.68
N PHE A 35 -20.85 -6.11 -7.51
CA PHE A 35 -21.83 -6.56 -6.55
C PHE A 35 -22.91 -5.50 -6.37
N ASN A 36 -24.17 -5.89 -6.45
CA ASN A 36 -25.27 -4.98 -6.12
C ASN A 36 -25.50 -5.01 -4.60
N VAL A 37 -25.32 -3.85 -3.97
CA VAL A 37 -25.36 -3.74 -2.51
C VAL A 37 -26.76 -3.94 -1.93
N GLN A 38 -27.81 -3.67 -2.70
CA GLN A 38 -29.19 -3.81 -2.25
C GLN A 38 -29.70 -5.26 -2.37
N THR A 39 -29.37 -5.92 -3.49
CA THR A 39 -29.88 -7.28 -3.76
C THR A 39 -28.95 -8.38 -3.24
N GLY A 40 -27.69 -8.06 -2.97
CA GLY A 40 -26.69 -9.04 -2.61
C GLY A 40 -26.16 -9.89 -3.78
N GLU A 41 -26.50 -9.55 -5.02
CA GLU A 41 -26.16 -10.33 -6.19
C GLU A 41 -24.86 -9.84 -6.86
N ILE A 42 -24.01 -10.77 -7.26
CA ILE A 42 -22.87 -10.50 -8.14
C ILE A 42 -23.41 -10.40 -9.56
N ARG A 43 -23.25 -9.22 -10.19
CA ARG A 43 -23.78 -8.96 -11.53
C ARG A 43 -22.79 -9.22 -12.65
N THR A 44 -21.52 -9.00 -12.40
CA THR A 44 -20.50 -9.12 -13.43
C THR A 44 -19.33 -9.88 -12.89
N ARG A 45 -18.88 -10.88 -13.64
CA ARG A 45 -17.58 -11.53 -13.48
C ARG A 45 -16.84 -11.35 -14.78
N THR A 46 -15.73 -10.67 -14.74
CA THR A 46 -14.88 -10.49 -15.92
C THR A 46 -13.48 -10.93 -15.60
N ALA A 47 -13.05 -12.00 -16.22
CA ALA A 47 -11.65 -12.39 -16.19
C ALA A 47 -10.84 -11.40 -17.03
N VAL A 48 -9.75 -10.89 -16.45
CA VAL A 48 -8.80 -10.04 -17.14
C VAL A 48 -7.63 -10.93 -17.56
N GLU A 49 -7.49 -11.12 -18.86
CA GLU A 49 -6.41 -11.93 -19.42
C GLU A 49 -5.11 -11.11 -19.48
N ASN A 50 -3.98 -11.79 -19.40
CA ASN A 50 -2.63 -11.22 -19.49
C ASN A 50 -2.23 -10.23 -18.37
N VAL A 51 -3.02 -10.10 -17.32
CA VAL A 51 -2.67 -9.28 -16.18
C VAL A 51 -2.44 -10.18 -14.95
N GLY A 52 -1.22 -10.22 -14.46
CA GLY A 52 -0.81 -11.09 -13.36
C GLY A 52 -1.39 -10.69 -12.00
N ALA A 53 -1.63 -9.39 -11.78
CA ALA A 53 -2.34 -8.88 -10.62
C ALA A 53 -3.08 -7.59 -10.97
N ILE A 54 -4.23 -7.37 -10.34
CA ILE A 54 -5.03 -6.15 -10.49
C ILE A 54 -5.04 -5.42 -9.14
N HIS A 55 -4.87 -4.11 -9.18
CA HIS A 55 -4.88 -3.26 -8.01
C HIS A 55 -5.74 -2.02 -8.23
N ASN A 56 -6.24 -1.44 -7.14
CA ASN A 56 -6.79 -0.08 -7.08
C ASN A 56 -7.85 0.24 -8.14
N LEU A 57 -9.03 -0.35 -7.99
CA LEU A 57 -10.15 -0.06 -8.86
C LEU A 57 -10.69 1.37 -8.67
N ALA A 58 -11.08 2.01 -9.76
CA ALA A 58 -11.77 3.31 -9.75
C ALA A 58 -12.90 3.35 -10.79
N TRP A 59 -14.13 3.61 -10.36
CA TRP A 59 -15.28 3.79 -11.23
C TRP A 59 -15.23 5.13 -11.97
N SER A 60 -15.55 5.11 -13.26
CA SER A 60 -15.79 6.33 -14.04
C SER A 60 -17.00 7.11 -13.50
N PRO A 61 -17.07 8.43 -13.69
CA PRO A 61 -18.18 9.25 -13.18
C PRO A 61 -19.55 8.86 -13.73
N ASP A 62 -19.60 8.38 -14.96
CA ASP A 62 -20.81 7.89 -15.62
C ASP A 62 -21.22 6.46 -15.20
N GLY A 63 -20.32 5.76 -14.50
CA GLY A 63 -20.53 4.39 -14.03
C GLY A 63 -20.49 3.32 -15.12
N GLN A 64 -19.92 3.64 -16.30
CA GLN A 64 -19.82 2.70 -17.44
C GLN A 64 -18.48 2.01 -17.52
N SER A 65 -17.45 2.55 -16.87
CA SER A 65 -16.10 2.00 -16.92
C SER A 65 -15.45 1.89 -15.54
N ILE A 66 -14.45 1.01 -15.44
CA ILE A 66 -13.61 0.85 -14.24
C ILE A 66 -12.15 0.96 -14.68
N ALA A 67 -11.45 1.97 -14.17
CA ALA A 67 -10.01 2.06 -14.28
C ALA A 67 -9.33 1.22 -13.21
N PHE A 68 -8.17 0.66 -13.51
CA PHE A 68 -7.38 -0.10 -12.56
C PHE A 68 -5.91 -0.09 -12.92
N SER A 69 -5.07 -0.40 -11.95
CA SER A 69 -3.66 -0.69 -12.16
C SER A 69 -3.47 -2.19 -12.32
N GLY A 70 -2.81 -2.60 -13.38
CA GLY A 70 -2.52 -4.01 -13.71
C GLY A 70 -1.03 -4.27 -13.72
N LEU A 71 -0.60 -5.40 -13.12
CA LEU A 71 0.79 -5.84 -13.12
C LEU A 71 0.97 -6.93 -14.18
N GLU A 72 1.82 -6.67 -15.17
CA GLU A 72 2.22 -7.64 -16.20
C GLU A 72 3.74 -7.65 -16.35
N GLY A 73 4.35 -8.82 -16.27
CA GLY A 73 5.79 -8.96 -16.43
C GLY A 73 6.67 -8.15 -15.47
N GLY A 74 6.10 -7.73 -14.32
CA GLY A 74 6.79 -6.88 -13.32
C GLY A 74 6.58 -5.39 -13.54
N LEU A 75 5.85 -4.97 -14.58
CA LEU A 75 5.50 -3.58 -14.88
C LEU A 75 4.06 -3.30 -14.49
N SER A 76 3.80 -2.12 -13.97
CA SER A 76 2.47 -1.69 -13.54
C SER A 76 1.93 -0.65 -14.48
N ASP A 77 0.84 -0.96 -15.18
CA ASP A 77 0.19 -0.11 -16.16
C ASP A 77 -1.25 0.22 -15.80
N LEU A 78 -1.80 1.27 -16.40
CA LEU A 78 -3.20 1.63 -16.29
C LEU A 78 -4.02 0.94 -17.38
N TYR A 79 -5.19 0.47 -16.96
CA TYR A 79 -6.18 -0.17 -17.79
C TYR A 79 -7.56 0.43 -17.52
N VAL A 80 -8.42 0.40 -18.52
CA VAL A 80 -9.85 0.72 -18.40
C VAL A 80 -10.65 -0.46 -18.89
N TYR A 81 -11.55 -0.95 -18.06
CA TYR A 81 -12.55 -1.96 -18.39
C TYR A 81 -13.89 -1.29 -18.67
N ASP A 82 -14.40 -1.47 -19.88
CA ASP A 82 -15.75 -1.06 -20.29
C ASP A 82 -16.75 -2.13 -19.88
N LEU A 83 -17.74 -1.75 -19.10
CA LEU A 83 -18.74 -2.68 -18.54
C LEU A 83 -19.77 -3.15 -19.54
N ASP A 84 -20.08 -2.32 -20.55
CA ASP A 84 -21.08 -2.63 -21.58
C ASP A 84 -20.46 -3.45 -22.71
N GLN A 85 -19.31 -3.03 -23.20
CA GLN A 85 -18.58 -3.73 -24.27
C GLN A 85 -17.82 -4.95 -23.77
N LYS A 86 -17.58 -5.04 -22.45
CA LYS A 86 -16.82 -6.10 -21.78
C LYS A 86 -15.41 -6.27 -22.35
N ASN A 87 -14.77 -5.16 -22.67
CA ASN A 87 -13.39 -5.12 -23.14
C ASN A 87 -12.49 -4.35 -22.19
N VAL A 88 -11.21 -4.69 -22.22
CA VAL A 88 -10.16 -4.02 -21.46
C VAL A 88 -9.27 -3.26 -22.44
N ARG A 89 -9.03 -1.99 -22.19
CA ARG A 89 -8.09 -1.15 -22.93
C ARG A 89 -6.94 -0.76 -22.02
N GLN A 90 -5.72 -1.03 -22.45
CA GLN A 90 -4.50 -0.56 -21.80
C GLN A 90 -4.28 0.91 -22.14
N LEU A 91 -4.02 1.75 -21.14
CA LEU A 91 -3.77 3.19 -21.32
C LEU A 91 -2.29 3.52 -21.33
N THR A 92 -1.50 2.82 -20.51
CA THR A 92 -0.05 3.00 -20.45
C THR A 92 0.63 1.68 -20.79
N ASN A 93 1.79 1.75 -21.45
CA ASN A 93 2.61 0.59 -21.80
C ASN A 93 4.07 1.01 -21.87
N ASP A 94 4.65 1.25 -20.70
CA ASP A 94 6.04 1.66 -20.59
C ASP A 94 6.68 1.09 -19.30
N ARG A 95 7.88 1.53 -18.97
CA ARG A 95 8.63 0.99 -17.82
C ARG A 95 8.31 1.66 -16.49
N TYR A 96 7.60 2.79 -16.52
CA TYR A 96 7.29 3.54 -15.32
C TYR A 96 6.09 2.95 -14.59
N ALA A 97 6.11 3.04 -13.28
CA ALA A 97 4.98 2.61 -12.48
C ALA A 97 3.74 3.47 -12.76
N ALA A 98 2.56 2.84 -12.81
CA ALA A 98 1.28 3.51 -12.91
C ALA A 98 0.29 2.83 -11.95
N LEU A 99 0.06 3.49 -10.79
CA LEU A 99 -0.65 2.93 -9.65
C LEU A 99 -1.78 3.86 -9.18
N GLN A 100 -2.75 3.31 -8.46
CA GLN A 100 -3.78 4.05 -7.74
C GLN A 100 -4.55 5.08 -8.59
N PRO A 101 -5.14 4.68 -9.74
CA PRO A 101 -5.89 5.60 -10.58
C PRO A 101 -7.13 6.16 -9.89
N THR A 102 -7.46 7.41 -10.21
CA THR A 102 -8.72 8.05 -9.86
C THR A 102 -9.21 8.93 -11.00
N TRP A 103 -10.51 8.91 -11.27
CA TRP A 103 -11.13 9.69 -12.34
C TRP A 103 -11.38 11.13 -11.92
N SER A 104 -11.15 12.05 -12.84
CA SER A 104 -11.69 13.41 -12.75
C SER A 104 -13.23 13.39 -12.79
N PRO A 105 -13.92 14.38 -12.24
CA PRO A 105 -15.37 14.40 -12.23
C PRO A 105 -16.04 14.42 -13.60
N ASP A 106 -15.37 14.99 -14.61
CA ASP A 106 -15.81 15.01 -16.01
C ASP A 106 -15.59 13.68 -16.75
N GLY A 107 -14.70 12.82 -16.22
CA GLY A 107 -14.36 11.53 -16.83
C GLY A 107 -13.32 11.60 -17.96
N GLU A 108 -12.70 12.73 -18.17
CA GLU A 108 -11.74 12.92 -19.26
C GLU A 108 -10.31 12.59 -18.82
N THR A 109 -9.99 12.74 -17.54
CA THR A 109 -8.65 12.56 -16.99
C THR A 109 -8.62 11.51 -15.89
N LEU A 110 -7.52 10.73 -15.84
CA LEU A 110 -7.14 9.94 -14.66
C LEU A 110 -5.93 10.58 -13.98
N ALA A 111 -6.02 10.79 -12.67
CA ALA A 111 -4.85 11.01 -11.83
C ALA A 111 -4.36 9.68 -11.29
N PHE A 112 -3.05 9.50 -11.19
CA PHE A 112 -2.45 8.26 -10.75
C PHE A 112 -1.07 8.50 -10.12
N THR A 113 -0.58 7.54 -9.37
CA THR A 113 0.77 7.54 -8.80
C THR A 113 1.76 6.99 -9.82
N THR A 114 2.90 7.67 -9.99
CA THR A 114 3.92 7.27 -10.97
C THR A 114 5.32 7.74 -10.55
N ASP A 115 6.34 7.03 -10.97
CA ASP A 115 7.76 7.40 -10.85
C ASP A 115 8.31 8.09 -12.11
N ARG A 116 7.42 8.58 -13.00
CA ARG A 116 7.79 9.39 -14.19
C ARG A 116 8.20 10.80 -13.80
N GLY A 117 8.89 11.45 -14.69
CA GLY A 117 9.15 12.88 -14.62
C GLY A 117 10.64 13.22 -14.61
N ARG A 118 10.96 14.50 -14.34
CA ARG A 118 12.32 15.03 -14.49
C ARG A 118 13.36 14.31 -13.65
N ASP A 119 13.03 13.95 -12.42
CA ASP A 119 13.88 13.17 -11.51
C ASP A 119 13.19 11.80 -11.24
N GLY A 120 12.58 11.25 -12.27
CA GLY A 120 11.94 9.96 -12.27
C GLY A 120 12.96 8.82 -12.33
N THR A 121 12.45 7.59 -12.37
CA THR A 121 13.28 6.40 -12.46
C THR A 121 14.19 6.44 -13.69
N ASN A 122 15.48 6.31 -13.46
CA ASN A 122 16.49 6.18 -14.50
C ASN A 122 16.79 4.68 -14.73
N PHE A 123 16.34 4.15 -15.85
CA PHE A 123 16.51 2.74 -16.18
C PHE A 123 17.89 2.37 -16.69
N GLU A 124 18.76 3.35 -16.97
CA GLU A 124 20.15 3.10 -17.38
C GLU A 124 21.04 2.92 -16.14
N THR A 125 20.86 3.76 -15.13
CA THR A 125 21.63 3.70 -13.88
C THR A 125 20.95 2.87 -12.80
N LEU A 126 19.68 2.44 -13.01
CA LEU A 126 18.83 1.75 -12.05
C LEU A 126 18.61 2.57 -10.77
N GLU A 127 18.55 3.88 -10.91
CA GLU A 127 18.15 4.78 -9.84
C GLU A 127 16.64 4.97 -9.87
N TYR A 128 15.97 4.57 -8.82
CA TYR A 128 14.51 4.68 -8.72
C TYR A 128 14.12 6.11 -8.33
N GLY A 129 13.21 6.70 -9.11
CA GLY A 129 12.61 7.99 -8.81
C GLY A 129 11.57 7.89 -7.69
N GLU A 130 11.31 9.02 -7.05
CA GLU A 130 10.23 9.13 -6.08
C GLU A 130 8.86 9.09 -6.76
N GLU A 131 7.86 8.54 -6.07
CA GLU A 131 6.48 8.52 -6.54
C GLU A 131 5.90 9.95 -6.61
N ARG A 132 5.18 10.24 -7.68
CA ARG A 132 4.57 11.53 -7.99
C ARG A 132 3.17 11.33 -8.54
N ILE A 133 2.45 12.44 -8.74
CA ILE A 133 1.13 12.40 -9.35
C ILE A 133 1.24 12.63 -10.84
N GLY A 134 0.81 11.65 -11.62
CA GLY A 134 0.60 11.74 -13.06
C GLY A 134 -0.85 12.04 -13.38
N LEU A 135 -1.07 12.73 -14.48
CA LEU A 135 -2.37 12.96 -15.09
C LEU A 135 -2.33 12.45 -16.52
N ILE A 136 -3.26 11.59 -16.88
CA ILE A 136 -3.41 11.06 -18.23
C ILE A 136 -4.77 11.45 -18.80
N ASP A 137 -4.77 12.04 -19.98
CA ASP A 137 -5.99 12.20 -20.78
C ASP A 137 -6.41 10.84 -21.32
N VAL A 138 -7.64 10.43 -21.05
CA VAL A 138 -8.10 9.07 -21.31
C VAL A 138 -8.31 8.81 -22.79
N GLU A 139 -8.64 9.85 -23.59
CA GLU A 139 -8.88 9.73 -25.02
C GLU A 139 -7.56 9.74 -25.79
N SER A 140 -6.72 10.76 -25.57
CA SER A 140 -5.46 10.95 -26.29
C SER A 140 -4.31 10.09 -25.78
N GLY A 141 -4.36 9.71 -24.50
CA GLY A 141 -3.25 9.01 -23.82
C GLY A 141 -2.08 9.95 -23.44
N GLU A 142 -2.25 11.28 -23.59
CA GLU A 142 -1.22 12.23 -23.21
C GLU A 142 -1.02 12.25 -21.68
N ILE A 143 0.24 12.12 -21.23
CA ILE A 143 0.60 12.07 -19.83
C ILE A 143 1.39 13.31 -19.45
N ARG A 144 0.98 13.97 -18.38
CA ARG A 144 1.77 15.01 -17.70
C ARG A 144 1.90 14.69 -16.22
N THR A 145 2.99 15.14 -15.60
CA THR A 145 3.19 15.04 -14.15
C THR A 145 3.00 16.38 -13.49
N ILE A 146 2.38 16.40 -12.33
CA ILE A 146 2.37 17.57 -11.44
C ILE A 146 3.42 17.37 -10.36
N ARG A 147 3.96 18.46 -9.84
CA ARG A 147 5.04 18.45 -8.86
C ARG A 147 4.71 19.35 -7.66
N PRO A 148 3.78 18.92 -6.79
CA PRO A 148 3.43 19.66 -5.58
C PRO A 148 4.64 19.88 -4.67
N PHE A 149 5.57 18.93 -4.64
CA PHE A 149 6.84 18.96 -3.90
C PHE A 149 7.99 18.48 -4.76
N SER A 150 9.19 18.94 -4.45
CA SER A 150 10.42 18.50 -5.09
C SER A 150 10.92 17.16 -4.57
N THR A 151 10.63 16.84 -3.31
CA THR A 151 11.08 15.66 -2.59
C THR A 151 9.91 14.97 -1.89
N GLY A 152 10.12 13.72 -1.47
CA GLY A 152 9.13 12.90 -0.80
C GLY A 152 8.17 12.19 -1.75
N MET A 153 7.66 11.05 -1.29
CA MET A 153 6.70 10.23 -2.05
C MET A 153 5.32 10.89 -2.06
N GLN A 154 4.68 10.92 -3.22
CA GLN A 154 3.34 11.48 -3.42
C GLN A 154 2.45 10.42 -4.04
N HIS A 155 1.46 9.96 -3.31
CA HIS A 155 0.64 8.82 -3.72
C HIS A 155 -0.82 8.97 -3.32
N ASN A 156 -1.66 8.03 -3.79
CA ASN A 156 -3.09 7.94 -3.53
C ASN A 156 -3.86 9.22 -3.90
N PRO A 157 -3.75 9.69 -5.16
CA PRO A 157 -4.46 10.89 -5.60
C PRO A 157 -5.97 10.70 -5.56
N GLN A 158 -6.70 11.78 -5.22
CA GLN A 158 -8.14 11.85 -5.24
C GLN A 158 -8.58 13.23 -5.75
N PHE A 159 -9.42 13.28 -6.76
CA PHE A 159 -9.97 14.57 -7.22
C PHE A 159 -10.95 15.17 -6.21
N SER A 160 -10.96 16.50 -6.13
CA SER A 160 -12.05 17.24 -5.53
C SER A 160 -13.34 17.09 -6.36
N PRO A 161 -14.54 17.27 -5.77
CA PRO A 161 -15.80 17.14 -6.51
C PRO A 161 -15.95 18.08 -7.70
N ASP A 162 -15.31 19.24 -7.68
CA ASP A 162 -15.31 20.24 -8.75
C ASP A 162 -14.19 20.02 -9.78
N GLY A 163 -13.31 19.05 -9.56
CA GLY A 163 -12.19 18.72 -10.44
C GLY A 163 -11.02 19.70 -10.41
N ARG A 164 -11.08 20.77 -9.58
CA ARG A 164 -10.07 21.84 -9.56
C ARG A 164 -8.87 21.55 -8.68
N SER A 165 -8.98 20.55 -7.81
CA SER A 165 -7.91 20.18 -6.91
C SER A 165 -7.71 18.67 -6.88
N ILE A 166 -6.49 18.26 -6.53
CA ILE A 166 -6.13 16.87 -6.25
C ILE A 166 -5.66 16.79 -4.79
N TYR A 167 -6.32 15.94 -4.02
CA TYR A 167 -5.86 15.51 -2.70
C TYR A 167 -4.93 14.32 -2.86
N PHE A 168 -3.88 14.26 -2.07
CA PHE A 168 -2.91 13.17 -2.10
C PHE A 168 -2.21 13.03 -0.75
N VAL A 169 -1.57 11.90 -0.52
CA VAL A 169 -0.73 11.66 0.65
C VAL A 169 0.71 11.91 0.26
N ALA A 170 1.46 12.65 1.08
CA ALA A 170 2.89 12.84 0.89
C ALA A 170 3.65 12.89 2.20
N ASP A 171 4.95 12.60 2.14
CA ASP A 171 5.86 12.52 3.29
C ASP A 171 7.07 13.47 3.19
N GLN A 172 6.90 14.59 2.52
CA GLN A 172 7.96 15.56 2.21
C GLN A 172 8.75 16.06 3.45
N ASP A 173 8.17 15.99 4.62
CA ASP A 173 8.77 16.40 5.89
C ASP A 173 9.01 15.21 6.85
N GLY A 174 8.94 13.98 6.32
CA GLY A 174 9.14 12.73 7.07
C GLY A 174 7.87 12.16 7.71
N PHE A 175 6.74 12.89 7.65
CA PHE A 175 5.44 12.42 8.11
C PHE A 175 4.46 12.37 6.95
N LYS A 176 3.68 11.29 6.88
CA LYS A 176 2.64 11.15 5.84
C LYS A 176 1.42 11.97 6.22
N ASP A 177 1.19 13.05 5.49
CA ASP A 177 0.02 13.91 5.65
C ASP A 177 -0.79 13.99 4.36
N VAL A 178 -2.04 14.46 4.48
CA VAL A 178 -2.87 14.79 3.33
C VAL A 178 -2.57 16.21 2.89
N TYR A 179 -2.36 16.35 1.60
CA TYR A 179 -2.17 17.64 0.92
C TYR A 179 -3.22 17.82 -0.17
N ARG A 180 -3.46 19.05 -0.55
CA ARG A 180 -4.29 19.46 -1.67
C ARG A 180 -3.46 20.29 -2.65
N TYR A 181 -3.46 19.91 -3.89
CA TYR A 181 -2.87 20.68 -4.97
C TYR A 181 -3.97 21.31 -5.80
N ASP A 182 -3.96 22.63 -5.92
CA ASP A 182 -4.88 23.38 -6.75
C ASP A 182 -4.33 23.45 -8.17
N LEU A 183 -5.10 22.92 -9.13
CA LEU A 183 -4.66 22.79 -10.53
C LEU A 183 -4.66 24.13 -11.29
N ASP A 184 -5.48 25.08 -10.86
CA ASP A 184 -5.59 26.42 -11.48
C ASP A 184 -4.52 27.35 -10.92
N GLU A 185 -4.30 27.31 -9.61
CA GLU A 185 -3.33 28.19 -8.94
C GLU A 185 -1.91 27.61 -8.92
N GLU A 186 -1.73 26.33 -9.26
CA GLU A 186 -0.50 25.55 -9.11
C GLU A 186 0.08 25.68 -7.69
N ALA A 187 -0.79 25.63 -6.70
CA ALA A 187 -0.45 25.86 -5.30
C ALA A 187 -0.79 24.65 -4.43
N THR A 188 0.08 24.37 -3.46
CA THR A 188 -0.07 23.28 -2.51
C THR A 188 -0.57 23.78 -1.16
N TYR A 189 -1.48 23.02 -0.56
CA TYR A 189 -2.07 23.28 0.75
C TYR A 189 -1.91 22.04 1.63
N ARG A 190 -1.53 22.23 2.89
CA ARG A 190 -1.46 21.15 3.88
C ARG A 190 -2.83 20.99 4.54
N VAL A 191 -3.43 19.83 4.43
CA VAL A 191 -4.77 19.53 4.98
C VAL A 191 -4.66 18.92 6.38
N THR A 192 -3.65 18.08 6.63
CA THR A 192 -3.44 17.46 7.94
C THR A 192 -2.03 17.69 8.45
N GLU A 193 -1.88 17.61 9.78
CA GLU A 193 -0.61 17.62 10.48
C GLU A 193 -0.65 16.57 11.59
N LEU A 194 -0.32 15.32 11.23
CA LEU A 194 -0.49 14.18 12.12
C LEU A 194 0.85 13.60 12.56
N LYS A 195 1.02 13.47 13.86
CA LYS A 195 2.27 12.91 14.44
C LYS A 195 2.50 11.45 14.08
N THR A 196 1.45 10.67 13.82
CA THR A 196 1.54 9.26 13.42
C THR A 196 1.41 9.07 11.91
N GLY A 197 1.04 10.12 11.20
CA GLY A 197 0.84 10.13 9.75
C GLY A 197 -0.43 9.40 9.29
N VAL A 198 -0.76 9.63 8.03
CA VAL A 198 -1.83 8.93 7.30
C VAL A 198 -1.24 7.64 6.71
N SER A 199 -1.85 6.51 6.99
CA SER A 199 -1.32 5.23 6.51
C SER A 199 -2.42 4.22 6.20
N GLY A 200 -2.26 3.49 5.11
CA GLY A 200 -2.98 2.25 4.85
C GLY A 200 -2.37 1.06 5.61
N ILE A 201 -2.97 -0.11 5.48
CA ILE A 201 -2.48 -1.35 6.09
C ILE A 201 -1.12 -1.74 5.49
N THR A 202 -0.92 -1.46 4.20
CA THR A 202 0.38 -1.60 3.51
C THR A 202 0.70 -0.30 2.78
N ALA A 203 1.93 -0.16 2.29
CA ALA A 203 2.36 1.00 1.51
C ALA A 203 1.50 1.24 0.26
N LEU A 204 0.98 0.18 -0.35
CA LEU A 204 0.13 0.24 -1.55
C LEU A 204 -1.37 0.29 -1.24
N SER A 205 -1.78 0.10 0.02
CA SER A 205 -3.18 0.20 0.39
C SER A 205 -3.64 1.65 0.33
N PRO A 206 -4.78 1.94 -0.32
CA PRO A 206 -5.35 3.28 -0.28
C PRO A 206 -5.62 3.73 1.15
N ALA A 207 -5.13 4.90 1.51
CA ALA A 207 -5.29 5.48 2.84
C ALA A 207 -6.26 6.66 2.85
N LEU A 208 -6.60 7.19 1.68
CA LEU A 208 -7.39 8.39 1.46
C LEU A 208 -8.55 8.11 0.50
N SER A 209 -9.72 8.66 0.79
CA SER A 209 -10.89 8.63 -0.07
C SER A 209 -11.67 9.93 0.04
N VAL A 210 -12.14 10.46 -1.09
CA VAL A 210 -12.96 11.67 -1.17
C VAL A 210 -14.31 11.35 -1.81
N ALA A 211 -15.38 11.70 -1.12
CA ALA A 211 -16.73 11.48 -1.60
C ALA A 211 -17.08 12.46 -2.73
N ARG A 212 -17.32 11.95 -3.93
CA ARG A 212 -17.54 12.75 -5.16
C ARG A 212 -18.65 13.79 -5.06
N ARG A 213 -19.73 13.51 -4.31
CA ARG A 213 -20.88 14.44 -4.21
C ARG A 213 -20.75 15.41 -3.06
N SER A 214 -20.29 14.95 -1.90
CA SER A 214 -20.27 15.77 -0.70
C SER A 214 -18.91 16.42 -0.44
N GLY A 215 -17.85 16.00 -1.11
CA GLY A 215 -16.48 16.43 -0.82
C GLY A 215 -15.95 15.97 0.54
N ARG A 216 -16.70 15.15 1.27
CA ARG A 216 -16.25 14.60 2.54
C ARG A 216 -15.05 13.71 2.32
N MET A 217 -14.00 13.96 3.04
CA MET A 217 -12.78 13.17 3.02
C MET A 217 -12.77 12.17 4.15
N MET A 218 -12.25 10.97 3.89
CA MET A 218 -11.96 9.98 4.92
C MET A 218 -10.56 9.44 4.69
N PHE A 219 -9.82 9.25 5.77
CA PHE A 219 -8.49 8.66 5.73
C PHE A 219 -8.23 7.79 6.97
N SER A 220 -7.29 6.89 6.85
CA SER A 220 -6.90 5.98 7.93
C SER A 220 -5.64 6.45 8.62
N VAL A 221 -5.62 6.31 9.94
CA VAL A 221 -4.47 6.59 10.81
C VAL A 221 -4.23 5.41 11.74
N PHE A 222 -2.97 5.14 12.02
CA PHE A 222 -2.61 4.15 13.03
C PHE A 222 -2.38 4.86 14.37
N SER A 223 -3.15 4.50 15.38
CA SER A 223 -3.02 5.05 16.73
C SER A 223 -3.40 4.02 17.78
N ASN A 224 -2.77 4.08 18.94
CA ASN A 224 -3.08 3.19 20.09
C ASN A 224 -3.11 1.69 19.74
N GLY A 225 -2.22 1.25 18.82
CA GLY A 225 -2.12 -0.16 18.43
C GLY A 225 -3.19 -0.63 17.44
N GLY A 226 -3.94 0.28 16.82
CA GLY A 226 -4.97 -0.05 15.82
C GLY A 226 -5.17 1.03 14.76
N TYR A 227 -5.89 0.67 13.70
CA TYR A 227 -6.30 1.62 12.68
C TYR A 227 -7.63 2.28 13.02
N SER A 228 -7.71 3.59 12.83
CA SER A 228 -8.93 4.38 12.95
C SER A 228 -9.20 5.12 11.64
N ILE A 229 -10.47 5.31 11.29
CA ILE A 229 -10.88 6.10 10.14
C ILE A 229 -11.31 7.47 10.65
N VAL A 230 -10.67 8.51 10.14
CA VAL A 230 -10.97 9.92 10.43
C VAL A 230 -11.69 10.54 9.25
N GLY A 231 -12.71 11.36 9.52
CA GLY A 231 -13.46 12.06 8.50
C GLY A 231 -13.33 13.57 8.64
N LEU A 232 -13.10 14.27 7.53
CA LEU A 232 -13.13 15.73 7.44
C LEU A 232 -14.29 16.20 6.57
N SER A 233 -14.89 17.34 6.95
CA SER A 233 -15.85 18.06 6.13
C SER A 233 -15.14 18.79 4.98
N PRO A 234 -15.85 19.23 3.93
CA PRO A 234 -15.24 19.98 2.83
C PRO A 234 -14.56 21.28 3.26
N GLU A 235 -15.06 21.92 4.31
CA GLU A 235 -14.45 23.14 4.86
C GLU A 235 -13.09 22.86 5.49
N GLU A 236 -12.96 21.73 6.18
CA GLU A 236 -11.72 21.30 6.83
C GLU A 236 -10.67 20.84 5.83
N THR A 237 -11.10 20.43 4.61
CA THR A 237 -10.16 19.96 3.57
C THR A 237 -9.51 21.08 2.76
N LYS A 238 -9.86 22.35 3.00
CA LYS A 238 -9.23 23.49 2.31
C LYS A 238 -7.73 23.57 2.56
N GLY A 239 -7.32 23.27 3.79
CA GLY A 239 -5.93 23.26 4.21
C GLY A 239 -5.30 24.65 4.30
N GLU A 240 -4.06 24.69 4.76
CA GLU A 240 -3.24 25.90 4.85
C GLU A 240 -2.29 25.98 3.67
N ARG A 241 -2.24 27.14 2.99
CA ARG A 241 -1.36 27.34 1.85
C ARG A 241 0.10 27.20 2.26
N MET A 242 0.80 26.35 1.58
CA MET A 242 2.23 26.19 1.79
C MET A 242 2.99 27.23 0.98
N THR A 243 3.88 27.95 1.65
CA THR A 243 4.91 28.73 0.95
C THR A 243 6.00 27.76 0.50
N PRO A 244 6.44 27.80 -0.77
CA PRO A 244 7.61 27.06 -1.17
C PRO A 244 8.76 27.43 -0.22
N LYS A 245 9.21 26.50 0.60
CA LYS A 245 10.50 26.68 1.27
C LYS A 245 11.54 26.63 0.17
N GLU A 246 12.45 27.61 0.14
CA GLU A 246 13.69 27.44 -0.62
C GLU A 246 14.29 26.11 -0.18
N GLU A 247 14.42 25.22 -1.16
CA GLU A 247 14.93 23.89 -0.92
C GLU A 247 16.37 24.01 -0.44
N ASP A 248 16.59 23.83 0.84
CA ASP A 248 17.90 23.43 1.30
C ASP A 248 18.06 21.96 0.88
N PRO A 249 18.87 21.64 -0.13
CA PRO A 249 19.04 20.28 -0.62
C PRO A 249 19.54 19.30 0.46
N ASN A 250 19.89 19.81 1.62
CA ASN A 250 20.32 19.01 2.76
C ASN A 250 19.22 18.73 3.79
N THR A 251 18.00 19.28 3.64
CA THR A 251 16.97 19.15 4.68
C THR A 251 16.02 17.95 4.49
N ALA A 252 15.96 17.35 3.31
CA ALA A 252 14.92 16.39 2.94
C ALA A 252 15.38 14.94 3.00
N ALA A 253 16.11 14.44 3.79
CA ALA A 253 16.38 13.02 4.06
C ALA A 253 17.41 12.80 5.17
N LEU A 254 17.84 13.86 5.80
CA LEU A 254 18.66 13.73 6.98
C LEU A 254 17.71 13.77 8.19
N LEU A 255 17.71 12.72 8.97
CA LEU A 255 17.49 12.85 10.41
C LEU A 255 18.14 14.18 10.80
N PRO A 256 17.49 15.05 11.63
CA PRO A 256 18.02 16.34 11.95
C PRO A 256 19.52 16.17 12.21
N PRO A 257 20.38 16.95 11.57
CA PRO A 257 21.80 16.77 11.72
C PRO A 257 22.06 16.77 13.21
N VAL A 258 22.45 15.62 13.72
CA VAL A 258 23.02 15.56 15.04
C VAL A 258 24.27 16.41 14.90
N GLN A 259 24.10 17.71 15.20
CA GLN A 259 25.27 18.53 15.37
C GLN A 259 26.05 17.86 16.47
N PRO A 260 27.20 17.27 16.20
CA PRO A 260 28.01 16.71 17.25
C PRO A 260 28.39 17.88 18.16
N LYS A 261 27.60 18.10 19.21
CA LYS A 261 28.06 18.91 20.32
C LYS A 261 29.09 18.07 21.05
N GLY A 262 30.34 18.21 20.59
CA GLY A 262 31.46 17.45 21.12
C GLY A 262 31.53 16.04 20.53
N ASP A 263 32.56 15.32 20.85
CA ASP A 263 32.76 13.92 20.50
C ASP A 263 31.58 13.12 21.04
N GLY A 264 30.52 12.97 20.23
CA GLY A 264 29.31 12.28 20.65
C GLY A 264 29.65 10.82 20.97
N LEU A 265 29.05 10.28 22.00
CA LEU A 265 29.27 8.90 22.47
C LEU A 265 29.23 7.91 21.30
N VAL A 266 28.33 8.14 20.33
CA VAL A 266 28.21 7.33 19.11
C VAL A 266 29.41 7.50 18.19
N GLY A 267 29.94 8.72 18.04
CA GLY A 267 31.16 8.98 17.24
C GLY A 267 32.37 8.25 17.81
N SER A 268 32.55 8.33 19.13
CA SER A 268 33.64 7.59 19.82
C SER A 268 33.51 6.07 19.71
N TYR A 269 32.29 5.54 19.67
CA TYR A 269 32.04 4.11 19.47
C TYR A 269 32.32 3.66 18.02
N LEU A 270 32.16 4.55 17.04
CA LEU A 270 32.48 4.26 15.63
C LEU A 270 33.99 4.31 15.36
N GLU A 271 34.75 5.10 16.14
CA GLU A 271 36.21 5.19 16.03
C GLU A 271 36.93 3.99 16.67
N ASP A 272 36.31 3.37 17.67
CA ASP A 272 36.83 2.17 18.32
C ASP A 272 35.86 0.99 18.16
N PRO A 273 36.08 0.12 17.17
CA PRO A 273 35.19 -1.02 16.91
C PRO A 273 35.17 -2.05 18.07
N THR A 274 36.02 -1.89 19.07
CA THR A 274 36.03 -2.77 20.26
C THR A 274 35.18 -2.22 21.38
N THR A 275 34.78 -0.96 21.32
CA THR A 275 33.96 -0.31 22.35
C THR A 275 32.57 -0.95 22.40
N GLY A 276 32.17 -1.37 23.59
CA GLY A 276 30.90 -2.06 23.84
C GLY A 276 30.94 -3.56 23.57
N LEU A 277 32.04 -4.11 23.04
CA LEU A 277 32.24 -5.54 23.02
C LEU A 277 32.66 -6.02 24.43
N THR A 278 32.14 -7.20 24.78
CA THR A 278 32.55 -7.86 26.02
C THR A 278 34.03 -8.23 25.92
N ASP A 279 34.80 -7.87 26.94
CA ASP A 279 36.20 -8.31 27.02
C ASP A 279 36.23 -9.83 27.08
N MET A 280 36.72 -10.43 25.99
CA MET A 280 36.77 -11.88 25.83
C MET A 280 37.75 -12.52 26.80
N ASP A 281 38.80 -11.80 27.26
CA ASP A 281 39.79 -12.31 28.21
C ASP A 281 39.22 -12.37 29.65
N SER A 282 38.22 -11.55 29.94
CA SER A 282 37.49 -11.56 31.23
C SER A 282 36.31 -12.53 31.24
N THR A 283 35.94 -13.11 30.09
CA THR A 283 34.74 -13.93 29.95
C THR A 283 35.07 -15.41 30.10
N GLN A 284 34.49 -16.07 31.10
CA GLN A 284 34.62 -17.54 31.20
C GLN A 284 33.83 -18.22 30.06
N THR A 285 34.53 -18.81 29.14
CA THR A 285 33.93 -19.63 28.10
C THR A 285 33.56 -21.01 28.62
N THR A 286 32.31 -21.39 28.50
CA THR A 286 31.85 -22.74 28.83
C THR A 286 31.45 -23.47 27.58
N LYS A 287 31.88 -24.73 27.48
CA LYS A 287 31.51 -25.57 26.32
C LYS A 287 30.00 -25.77 26.28
N ALA A 288 29.40 -25.38 25.15
CA ALA A 288 27.95 -25.51 24.98
C ALA A 288 27.53 -26.99 25.10
N SER A 289 26.46 -27.22 25.85
CA SER A 289 25.92 -28.57 26.00
C SER A 289 25.03 -28.91 24.80
N ASN A 290 25.37 -29.99 24.10
CA ASN A 290 24.58 -30.55 23.00
C ASN A 290 23.36 -31.37 23.48
N ARG A 291 22.99 -31.28 24.77
CA ARG A 291 21.85 -32.03 25.32
C ARG A 291 20.57 -31.38 24.88
N LEU A 292 19.66 -32.17 24.30
CA LEU A 292 18.32 -31.76 23.98
C LEU A 292 17.53 -31.51 25.30
N ARG A 293 16.87 -30.41 25.36
CA ARG A 293 15.95 -30.04 26.44
C ARG A 293 14.55 -29.82 25.84
N LEU A 294 13.52 -30.13 26.62
CA LEU A 294 12.17 -29.81 26.21
C LEU A 294 12.01 -28.28 26.06
N ASP A 295 11.74 -27.85 24.85
CA ASP A 295 11.62 -26.44 24.47
C ASP A 295 10.15 -26.02 24.48
N ARG A 296 9.29 -26.86 23.88
CA ARG A 296 7.86 -26.58 23.75
C ARG A 296 7.02 -27.86 23.79
N ILE A 297 5.85 -27.74 24.39
CA ILE A 297 4.78 -28.72 24.26
C ILE A 297 3.74 -28.12 23.30
N VAL A 298 3.47 -28.81 22.19
CA VAL A 298 2.38 -28.46 21.30
C VAL A 298 1.09 -28.88 21.96
N PRO A 299 0.13 -27.96 22.16
CA PRO A 299 -1.12 -28.29 22.82
C PRO A 299 -1.82 -29.48 22.18
N PRO A 300 -2.48 -30.34 22.96
CA PRO A 300 -3.25 -31.44 22.41
C PRO A 300 -4.34 -30.90 21.48
N SER A 301 -4.43 -31.48 20.29
CA SER A 301 -5.48 -31.21 19.32
C SER A 301 -6.32 -32.47 19.09
N VAL A 302 -7.61 -32.27 18.95
CA VAL A 302 -8.54 -33.34 18.58
C VAL A 302 -9.27 -32.89 17.31
N GLY A 303 -9.22 -33.71 16.28
CA GLY A 303 -9.94 -33.51 15.02
C GLY A 303 -10.93 -34.68 14.79
N ALA A 304 -12.10 -34.36 14.30
CA ALA A 304 -13.06 -35.35 13.82
C ALA A 304 -13.33 -35.14 12.34
N SER A 305 -13.26 -36.19 11.54
CA SER A 305 -13.65 -36.21 10.13
C SER A 305 -14.90 -37.09 9.96
N VAL A 306 -15.92 -36.55 9.29
CA VAL A 306 -17.17 -37.22 9.04
C VAL A 306 -17.38 -37.36 7.53
N GLY A 307 -17.73 -38.59 7.07
CA GLY A 307 -18.18 -38.80 5.69
C GLY A 307 -17.11 -39.15 4.66
N GLY A 308 -15.91 -39.58 5.07
CA GLY A 308 -14.92 -40.17 4.16
C GLY A 308 -15.18 -41.64 3.83
N PRO A 309 -14.44 -42.24 2.88
CA PRO A 309 -14.60 -43.65 2.49
C PRO A 309 -14.36 -44.64 3.65
N VAL A 310 -13.88 -44.21 4.79
CA VAL A 310 -13.56 -44.97 5.99
C VAL A 310 -14.50 -44.64 7.16
N GLY A 311 -15.55 -43.83 6.95
CA GLY A 311 -16.52 -43.45 7.98
C GLY A 311 -16.09 -42.26 8.84
N THR A 312 -16.63 -42.17 10.05
CA THR A 312 -16.27 -41.14 11.02
C THR A 312 -14.96 -41.50 11.70
N GLN A 313 -13.97 -40.65 11.63
CA GLN A 313 -12.71 -40.83 12.33
C GLN A 313 -12.51 -39.68 13.32
N VAL A 314 -12.02 -40.02 14.49
CA VAL A 314 -11.57 -39.06 15.49
C VAL A 314 -10.10 -39.34 15.73
N ALA A 315 -9.26 -38.31 15.53
CA ALA A 315 -7.85 -38.42 15.80
C ALA A 315 -7.43 -37.28 16.73
N GLY A 316 -6.58 -37.58 17.68
CA GLY A 316 -6.01 -36.60 18.58
C GLY A 316 -4.51 -36.81 18.74
N GLY A 317 -3.79 -35.75 19.13
CA GLY A 317 -2.37 -35.86 19.32
C GLY A 317 -1.78 -34.74 20.16
N ILE A 318 -0.63 -35.03 20.75
CA ILE A 318 0.19 -34.08 21.49
C ILE A 318 1.61 -34.11 20.92
N GLY A 319 2.24 -32.95 20.77
CA GLY A 319 3.61 -32.84 20.29
C GLY A 319 4.57 -32.33 21.37
N PHE A 320 5.79 -32.83 21.32
CA PHE A 320 6.90 -32.39 22.17
C PHE A 320 8.05 -31.96 21.27
N MET A 321 8.55 -30.75 21.48
CA MET A 321 9.72 -30.23 20.76
C MET A 321 10.86 -30.10 21.73
N PHE A 322 12.02 -30.64 21.34
CA PHE A 322 13.24 -30.57 22.09
C PHE A 322 14.30 -29.86 21.24
N SER A 323 15.06 -28.97 21.86
CA SER A 323 16.19 -28.31 21.21
C SER A 323 17.43 -28.29 22.09
N ASP A 324 18.60 -28.14 21.51
CA ASP A 324 19.81 -27.79 22.24
C ASP A 324 19.86 -26.27 22.49
N ILE A 325 20.72 -25.82 23.38
CA ILE A 325 20.81 -24.41 23.77
C ILE A 325 21.18 -23.47 22.62
N LEU A 326 21.81 -23.99 21.56
CA LEU A 326 22.22 -23.23 20.38
C LEU A 326 21.25 -23.40 19.19
N GLY A 327 20.22 -24.24 19.32
CA GLY A 327 19.27 -24.52 18.24
C GLY A 327 19.83 -25.38 17.09
N HIS A 328 21.02 -25.92 17.22
CA HIS A 328 21.67 -26.75 16.18
C HIS A 328 21.02 -28.11 16.02
N ARG A 329 20.36 -28.60 17.07
CA ARG A 329 19.68 -29.90 17.09
C ARG A 329 18.26 -29.73 17.55
N ASN A 330 17.32 -30.21 16.74
CA ASN A 330 15.92 -30.21 17.06
C ASN A 330 15.33 -31.61 16.90
N LEU A 331 14.51 -32.02 17.85
CA LEU A 331 13.77 -33.26 17.83
C LEU A 331 12.29 -32.97 18.10
N SER A 332 11.43 -33.38 17.20
CA SER A 332 9.97 -33.28 17.40
C SER A 332 9.38 -34.69 17.53
N VAL A 333 8.63 -34.90 18.57
CA VAL A 333 7.92 -36.16 18.84
C VAL A 333 6.44 -35.88 18.89
N PHE A 334 5.67 -36.56 18.05
CA PHE A 334 4.22 -36.47 18.04
C PHE A 334 3.64 -37.82 18.46
N VAL A 335 2.76 -37.78 19.45
CA VAL A 335 1.97 -38.94 19.89
C VAL A 335 0.55 -38.72 19.40
N GLN A 336 0.06 -39.66 18.57
CA GLN A 336 -1.27 -39.63 18.01
C GLN A 336 -2.03 -40.91 18.45
N ALA A 337 -3.32 -40.74 18.72
CA ALA A 337 -4.22 -41.81 19.07
C ALA A 337 -5.53 -41.74 18.26
#